data_e4f32e4398f837696f2ce4194a5f175d
#
_entry.id   e4f32e4398f837696f2ce4194a5f175d
#
_cell.length_a   1.000
_cell.length_b   1.000
_cell.length_c   1.000
_cell.angle_alpha   90.00
_cell.angle_beta   90.00
_cell.angle_gamma   90.00
#
_symmetry.space_group_name_H-M   'P 1'
#
loop_
_entity.id
_entity.type
_entity.pdbx_description
1 polymer ?
#
loop_
_entity_poly.entity_id
_entity_poly.type
_entity_poly.pdbx_seq_one_letter_code
_entity_poly.pdbx_strand_id
1 'polypeptide(L)'
;MSRVGEPLAPADEVRPLAQTQKSLRKREAILRAAIEIINAKGFAAATMTDIAAALDLRDAALYYYFPNKQALAFAGHHQSLDRFEAILLAVDAGGGKGLCKLRRLFRAVLDDAVDNGPQLYFGDNSYLDDGQRQAIETRTADLRQTLERFLEEGVADGTIAPCEPPLVVQLLVGMLIWLVKWTPQTPGLTNERLLEAIEAMALRGLARV
;
A
#
# COMPACT_ATOMS: atom_id res chain seq x y z
N MET A 1 -38.72 57.72 -10.82
CA MET A 1 -37.88 57.32 -9.65
C MET A 1 -37.78 55.81 -9.69
N SER A 2 -36.73 55.34 -10.34
CA SER A 2 -36.46 53.90 -10.55
C SER A 2 -35.54 53.41 -9.41
N ARG A 3 -35.98 52.36 -8.70
CA ARG A 3 -35.11 51.64 -7.74
C ARG A 3 -34.14 50.71 -8.50
N VAL A 4 -32.88 51.00 -8.31
CA VAL A 4 -31.76 50.18 -8.81
C VAL A 4 -31.73 48.93 -7.93
N GLY A 5 -31.71 47.75 -8.56
CA GLY A 5 -31.65 46.47 -7.91
C GLY A 5 -30.26 46.23 -7.29
N GLU A 6 -30.27 45.72 -6.08
CA GLU A 6 -29.14 45.29 -5.30
C GLU A 6 -28.55 44.00 -5.94
N PRO A 7 -27.21 43.86 -6.10
CA PRO A 7 -26.62 42.63 -6.66
C PRO A 7 -26.71 41.48 -5.65
N LEU A 8 -27.20 40.33 -6.15
CA LEU A 8 -27.16 39.05 -5.40
C LEU A 8 -25.73 38.71 -5.01
N ALA A 9 -25.55 38.37 -3.75
CA ALA A 9 -24.30 37.86 -3.20
C ALA A 9 -23.90 36.55 -3.93
N PRO A 10 -22.61 36.30 -4.16
CA PRO A 10 -22.14 35.07 -4.80
C PRO A 10 -22.44 33.87 -3.91
N ALA A 11 -22.87 32.79 -4.56
CA ALA A 11 -23.16 31.49 -3.94
C ALA A 11 -21.97 31.02 -3.08
N ASP A 12 -22.32 30.54 -1.88
CA ASP A 12 -21.42 29.94 -0.90
C ASP A 12 -20.42 28.98 -1.56
N GLU A 13 -19.16 29.37 -1.60
CA GLU A 13 -18.03 28.44 -1.74
C GLU A 13 -18.10 27.47 -0.57
N VAL A 14 -18.46 26.21 -0.85
CA VAL A 14 -18.35 25.11 0.08
C VAL A 14 -16.86 24.96 0.45
N ARG A 15 -16.44 25.64 1.51
CA ARG A 15 -15.12 25.41 2.13
C ARG A 15 -15.02 23.94 2.50
N PRO A 16 -14.00 23.20 2.02
CA PRO A 16 -13.75 21.87 2.54
C PRO A 16 -13.50 22.00 4.04
N LEU A 17 -14.41 21.43 4.85
CA LEU A 17 -14.29 21.39 6.31
C LEU A 17 -12.92 20.79 6.61
N ALA A 18 -12.06 21.57 7.27
CA ALA A 18 -10.77 21.09 7.76
C ALA A 18 -11.02 19.81 8.57
N GLN A 19 -10.59 18.66 8.05
CA GLN A 19 -10.79 17.40 8.74
C GLN A 19 -10.09 17.49 10.08
N THR A 20 -10.84 17.32 11.16
CA THR A 20 -10.27 17.34 12.51
C THR A 20 -9.32 16.14 12.65
N GLN A 21 -8.28 16.25 13.48
CA GLN A 21 -7.36 15.14 13.75
C GLN A 21 -8.07 13.86 14.20
N LYS A 22 -9.20 14.01 14.91
CA LYS A 22 -10.07 12.89 15.28
C LYS A 22 -10.70 12.21 14.06
N SER A 23 -11.14 12.97 13.08
CA SER A 23 -11.73 12.46 11.82
C SER A 23 -10.68 11.73 10.98
N LEU A 24 -9.45 12.25 10.89
CA LEU A 24 -8.33 11.60 10.20
C LEU A 24 -7.99 10.25 10.83
N ARG A 25 -7.82 10.20 12.15
CA ARG A 25 -7.56 8.93 12.88
C ARG A 25 -8.67 7.92 12.67
N LYS A 26 -9.92 8.36 12.63
CA LYS A 26 -11.06 7.47 12.38
C LYS A 26 -11.03 6.92 10.96
N ARG A 27 -10.71 7.76 9.97
CA ARG A 27 -10.56 7.35 8.57
C ARG A 27 -9.44 6.33 8.40
N GLU A 28 -8.29 6.52 9.06
CA GLU A 28 -7.17 5.57 9.09
C GLU A 28 -7.56 4.23 9.71
N ALA A 29 -8.28 4.23 10.83
CA ALA A 29 -8.76 3.02 11.47
C ALA A 29 -9.73 2.23 10.56
N ILE A 30 -10.60 2.94 9.83
CA ILE A 30 -11.50 2.32 8.84
C ILE A 30 -10.72 1.68 7.70
N LEU A 31 -9.72 2.37 7.15
CA LEU A 31 -8.87 1.83 6.09
C LEU A 31 -8.12 0.59 6.55
N ARG A 32 -7.55 0.62 7.75
CA ARG A 32 -6.83 -0.53 8.33
C ARG A 32 -7.74 -1.76 8.45
N ALA A 33 -8.90 -1.62 9.07
CA ALA A 33 -9.87 -2.71 9.21
C ALA A 33 -10.35 -3.24 7.84
N ALA A 34 -10.59 -2.34 6.88
CA ALA A 34 -10.99 -2.73 5.53
C ALA A 34 -9.89 -3.53 4.82
N ILE A 35 -8.64 -3.11 4.91
CA ILE A 35 -7.49 -3.80 4.32
C ILE A 35 -7.36 -5.21 4.92
N GLU A 36 -7.45 -5.34 6.24
CA GLU A 36 -7.39 -6.63 6.94
C GLU A 36 -8.51 -7.58 6.46
N ILE A 37 -9.75 -7.09 6.39
CA ILE A 37 -10.90 -7.88 5.97
C ILE A 37 -10.82 -8.26 4.48
N ILE A 38 -10.43 -7.32 3.61
CA ILE A 38 -10.28 -7.58 2.17
C ILE A 38 -9.14 -8.58 1.94
N ASN A 39 -8.02 -8.43 2.63
CA ASN A 39 -6.91 -9.40 2.55
C ASN A 39 -7.31 -10.78 3.01
N ALA A 40 -8.12 -10.91 4.06
CA ALA A 40 -8.58 -12.20 4.59
C ALA A 40 -9.61 -12.87 3.67
N LYS A 41 -10.70 -12.16 3.33
CA LYS A 41 -11.89 -12.71 2.65
C LYS A 41 -11.88 -12.53 1.12
N GLY A 42 -11.05 -11.62 0.59
CA GLY A 42 -11.13 -11.10 -0.78
C GLY A 42 -12.17 -9.97 -0.90
N PHE A 43 -12.01 -9.12 -1.94
CA PHE A 43 -12.90 -7.97 -2.13
C PHE A 43 -14.37 -8.38 -2.29
N ALA A 44 -14.66 -9.42 -3.06
CA ALA A 44 -16.05 -9.84 -3.32
C ALA A 44 -16.80 -10.19 -2.03
N ALA A 45 -16.18 -10.97 -1.12
CA ALA A 45 -16.81 -11.45 0.10
C ALA A 45 -16.77 -10.43 1.27
N ALA A 46 -15.87 -9.47 1.26
CA ALA A 46 -15.82 -8.39 2.25
C ALA A 46 -17.04 -7.47 2.09
N THR A 47 -17.68 -7.08 3.18
CA THR A 47 -18.83 -6.16 3.17
C THR A 47 -18.57 -4.90 3.99
N MET A 48 -19.29 -3.81 3.69
CA MET A 48 -19.23 -2.58 4.51
C MET A 48 -19.68 -2.87 5.95
N THR A 49 -20.66 -3.75 6.14
CA THR A 49 -21.14 -4.18 7.46
C THR A 49 -20.07 -4.93 8.25
N ASP A 50 -19.29 -5.83 7.61
CA ASP A 50 -18.14 -6.50 8.28
C ASP A 50 -17.15 -5.48 8.82
N ILE A 51 -16.83 -4.45 8.00
CA ILE A 51 -15.87 -3.41 8.35
C ILE A 51 -16.39 -2.51 9.48
N ALA A 52 -17.68 -2.14 9.43
CA ALA A 52 -18.31 -1.37 10.48
C ALA A 52 -18.33 -2.14 11.81
N ALA A 53 -18.71 -3.42 11.77
CA ALA A 53 -18.74 -4.30 12.94
C ALA A 53 -17.36 -4.46 13.59
N ALA A 54 -16.30 -4.60 12.80
CA ALA A 54 -14.92 -4.72 13.30
C ALA A 54 -14.45 -3.48 14.10
N LEU A 55 -15.13 -2.34 13.93
CA LEU A 55 -14.80 -1.07 14.57
C LEU A 55 -15.87 -0.60 15.58
N ASP A 56 -16.85 -1.45 15.86
CA ASP A 56 -18.02 -1.10 16.67
C ASP A 56 -18.72 0.17 16.17
N LEU A 57 -18.90 0.25 14.84
CA LEU A 57 -19.55 1.34 14.15
C LEU A 57 -20.91 0.91 13.59
N ARG A 58 -21.83 1.88 13.47
CA ARG A 58 -23.01 1.73 12.62
C ARG A 58 -22.63 1.93 11.17
N ASP A 59 -23.24 1.20 10.25
CA ASP A 59 -23.01 1.32 8.80
C ASP A 59 -23.09 2.76 8.30
N ALA A 60 -24.08 3.53 8.77
CA ALA A 60 -24.21 4.94 8.41
C ALA A 60 -22.99 5.80 8.73
N ALA A 61 -22.27 5.48 9.82
CA ALA A 61 -21.05 6.18 10.18
C ALA A 61 -19.91 5.85 9.20
N LEU A 62 -19.87 4.62 8.66
CA LEU A 62 -18.88 4.21 7.67
C LEU A 62 -19.11 4.90 6.33
N TYR A 63 -20.38 4.97 5.88
CA TYR A 63 -20.75 5.66 4.64
C TYR A 63 -20.49 7.18 4.67
N TYR A 64 -20.39 7.78 5.84
CA TYR A 64 -19.93 9.17 5.97
C TYR A 64 -18.47 9.36 5.50
N TYR A 65 -17.59 8.37 5.73
CA TYR A 65 -16.19 8.43 5.32
C TYR A 65 -15.94 7.90 3.91
N PHE A 66 -16.68 6.87 3.51
CA PHE A 66 -16.51 6.20 2.22
C PHE A 66 -17.87 5.85 1.63
N PRO A 67 -18.22 6.39 0.45
CA PRO A 67 -19.57 6.24 -0.12
C PRO A 67 -19.91 4.80 -0.51
N ASN A 68 -18.91 3.95 -0.73
CA ASN A 68 -19.06 2.54 -1.08
C ASN A 68 -17.76 1.75 -0.84
N LYS A 69 -17.85 0.44 -0.95
CA LYS A 69 -16.72 -0.49 -0.78
C LYS A 69 -15.60 -0.26 -1.81
N GLN A 70 -15.93 0.10 -3.05
CA GLN A 70 -14.96 0.38 -4.10
C GLN A 70 -14.12 1.62 -3.76
N ALA A 71 -14.75 2.72 -3.36
CA ALA A 71 -14.05 3.93 -2.92
C ALA A 71 -13.16 3.68 -1.70
N LEU A 72 -13.61 2.83 -0.77
CA LEU A 72 -12.84 2.42 0.39
C LEU A 72 -11.61 1.59 -0.02
N ALA A 73 -11.77 0.60 -0.89
CA ALA A 73 -10.67 -0.22 -1.40
C ALA A 73 -9.67 0.61 -2.23
N PHE A 74 -10.15 1.51 -3.08
CA PHE A 74 -9.28 2.43 -3.83
C PHE A 74 -8.44 3.31 -2.90
N ALA A 75 -9.04 3.87 -1.84
CA ALA A 75 -8.28 4.61 -0.83
C ALA A 75 -7.28 3.72 -0.08
N GLY A 76 -7.61 2.44 0.16
CA GLY A 76 -6.70 1.44 0.73
C GLY A 76 -5.50 1.15 -0.16
N HIS A 77 -5.70 1.04 -1.48
CA HIS A 77 -4.60 0.93 -2.44
C HIS A 77 -3.69 2.16 -2.41
N HIS A 78 -4.25 3.36 -2.44
CA HIS A 78 -3.45 4.59 -2.35
C HIS A 78 -2.62 4.64 -1.08
N GLN A 79 -3.22 4.37 0.08
CA GLN A 79 -2.50 4.35 1.36
C GLN A 79 -1.36 3.32 1.35
N SER A 80 -1.59 2.14 0.78
CA SER A 80 -0.56 1.10 0.67
C SER A 80 0.58 1.53 -0.24
N LEU A 81 0.27 2.16 -1.38
CA LEU A 81 1.27 2.70 -2.30
C LEU A 81 2.06 3.84 -1.67
N ASP A 82 1.41 4.76 -0.94
CA ASP A 82 2.08 5.86 -0.23
C ASP A 82 3.10 5.33 0.79
N ARG A 83 2.72 4.30 1.56
CA ARG A 83 3.60 3.64 2.53
C ARG A 83 4.78 2.96 1.84
N PHE A 84 4.53 2.20 0.78
CA PHE A 84 5.58 1.50 0.05
C PHE A 84 6.56 2.47 -0.63
N GLU A 85 6.05 3.54 -1.23
CA GLU A 85 6.85 4.62 -1.81
C GLU A 85 7.75 5.28 -0.76
N ALA A 86 7.20 5.60 0.41
CA ALA A 86 7.97 6.16 1.51
C ALA A 86 9.12 5.23 1.96
N ILE A 87 8.86 3.93 2.02
CA ILE A 87 9.89 2.92 2.30
C ILE A 87 10.98 2.93 1.22
N LEU A 88 10.60 2.92 -0.06
CA LEU A 88 11.56 2.94 -1.17
C LEU A 88 12.45 4.20 -1.13
N LEU A 89 11.84 5.35 -0.91
CA LEU A 89 12.56 6.63 -0.80
C LEU A 89 13.55 6.63 0.38
N ALA A 90 13.14 6.10 1.54
CA ALA A 90 14.01 6.01 2.72
C ALA A 90 15.18 5.03 2.49
N VAL A 91 14.91 3.90 1.83
CA VAL A 91 15.95 2.91 1.47
C VAL A 91 16.95 3.52 0.50
N ASP A 92 16.48 4.23 -0.51
CA ASP A 92 17.34 4.87 -1.52
C ASP A 92 18.19 5.99 -0.92
N ALA A 93 17.59 6.87 -0.13
CA ALA A 93 18.28 7.94 0.57
C ALA A 93 19.39 7.45 1.51
N GLY A 94 19.24 6.24 2.08
CA GLY A 94 20.27 5.59 2.88
C GLY A 94 21.50 5.12 2.09
N GLY A 95 21.50 5.21 0.77
CA GLY A 95 22.61 4.85 -0.12
C GLY A 95 23.05 3.39 0.01
N GLY A 96 24.27 3.10 -0.43
CA GLY A 96 24.88 1.78 -0.32
C GLY A 96 24.67 0.91 -1.57
N LYS A 97 25.20 -0.30 -1.53
CA LYS A 97 25.20 -1.26 -2.62
C LYS A 97 23.80 -1.83 -2.90
N GLY A 98 23.51 -2.21 -4.15
CA GLY A 98 22.19 -2.65 -4.56
C GLY A 98 21.61 -3.80 -3.73
N LEU A 99 22.40 -4.83 -3.42
CA LEU A 99 21.95 -5.93 -2.54
C LEU A 99 21.61 -5.45 -1.11
N CYS A 100 22.34 -4.46 -0.59
CA CYS A 100 22.04 -3.87 0.72
C CYS A 100 20.73 -3.07 0.70
N LYS A 101 20.42 -2.38 -0.41
CA LYS A 101 19.15 -1.70 -0.60
C LYS A 101 18.00 -2.71 -0.56
N LEU A 102 18.10 -3.84 -1.29
CA LEU A 102 17.09 -4.88 -1.27
C LEU A 102 16.87 -5.48 0.14
N ARG A 103 17.94 -5.77 0.88
CA ARG A 103 17.83 -6.26 2.27
C ARG A 103 17.10 -5.28 3.18
N ARG A 104 17.45 -3.99 3.09
CA ARG A 104 16.78 -2.95 3.86
C ARG A 104 15.31 -2.80 3.47
N LEU A 105 15.00 -2.93 2.19
CA LEU A 105 13.63 -2.89 1.70
C LEU A 105 12.79 -4.01 2.33
N PHE A 106 13.24 -5.26 2.26
CA PHE A 106 12.48 -6.38 2.85
C PHE A 106 12.27 -6.19 4.35
N ARG A 107 13.31 -5.81 5.08
CA ARG A 107 13.18 -5.50 6.52
C ARG A 107 12.15 -4.41 6.75
N ALA A 108 12.27 -3.28 6.07
CA ALA A 108 11.38 -2.13 6.27
C ALA A 108 9.91 -2.44 5.92
N VAL A 109 9.66 -3.26 4.89
CA VAL A 109 8.30 -3.70 4.54
C VAL A 109 7.71 -4.62 5.60
N LEU A 110 8.51 -5.53 6.18
CA LEU A 110 8.04 -6.41 7.25
C LEU A 110 7.79 -5.64 8.56
N ASP A 111 8.67 -4.70 8.91
CA ASP A 111 8.53 -3.86 10.09
C ASP A 111 7.30 -2.94 9.95
N ASP A 112 7.11 -2.33 8.77
CA ASP A 112 5.93 -1.51 8.48
C ASP A 112 4.62 -2.30 8.61
N ALA A 113 4.60 -3.57 8.20
CA ALA A 113 3.42 -4.42 8.35
C ALA A 113 3.07 -4.71 9.83
N VAL A 114 4.06 -4.78 10.73
CA VAL A 114 3.84 -4.91 12.17
C VAL A 114 3.33 -3.61 12.77
N ASP A 115 3.97 -2.49 12.47
CA ASP A 115 3.69 -1.20 13.08
C ASP A 115 2.37 -0.61 12.59
N ASN A 116 2.11 -0.71 11.29
CA ASN A 116 1.01 -0.04 10.61
C ASN A 116 -0.08 -0.99 10.08
N GLY A 117 0.08 -2.30 10.31
CA GLY A 117 -0.80 -3.33 9.77
C GLY A 117 -0.50 -3.67 8.29
N PRO A 118 -1.19 -4.68 7.75
CA PRO A 118 -0.95 -5.16 6.40
C PRO A 118 -1.28 -4.07 5.37
N GLN A 119 -0.58 -4.11 4.24
CA GLN A 119 -0.89 -3.28 3.08
C GLN A 119 -1.87 -4.02 2.17
N LEU A 120 -2.72 -3.28 1.43
CA LEU A 120 -3.55 -3.85 0.37
C LEU A 120 -2.70 -3.92 -0.90
N TYR A 121 -2.01 -5.03 -1.05
CA TYR A 121 -1.18 -5.22 -2.23
C TYR A 121 -2.00 -5.70 -3.42
N PHE A 122 -1.61 -5.25 -4.56
CA PHE A 122 -1.86 -5.46 -5.97
C PHE A 122 -2.43 -6.84 -6.37
N GLY A 123 -3.31 -7.40 -5.58
CA GLY A 123 -4.02 -8.60 -5.97
C GLY A 123 -5.00 -8.30 -7.12
N ASP A 124 -6.21 -8.76 -6.98
CA ASP A 124 -7.28 -8.44 -7.91
C ASP A 124 -7.70 -6.97 -7.76
N ASN A 125 -7.55 -6.16 -8.80
CA ASN A 125 -8.04 -4.78 -8.92
C ASN A 125 -9.19 -4.65 -9.93
N SER A 126 -9.75 -5.76 -10.37
CA SER A 126 -10.84 -5.83 -11.36
C SER A 126 -12.13 -5.12 -10.92
N TYR A 127 -12.29 -4.90 -9.61
CA TYR A 127 -13.42 -4.19 -9.02
C TYR A 127 -13.30 -2.65 -9.06
N LEU A 128 -12.15 -2.14 -9.45
CA LEU A 128 -11.94 -0.69 -9.65
C LEU A 128 -12.46 -0.29 -11.03
N ASP A 129 -12.91 0.96 -11.16
CA ASP A 129 -13.20 1.52 -12.48
C ASP A 129 -11.89 1.76 -13.28
N ASP A 130 -12.02 2.03 -14.58
CA ASP A 130 -10.89 2.13 -15.47
C ASP A 130 -9.92 3.26 -15.06
N GLY A 131 -10.45 4.41 -14.62
CA GLY A 131 -9.64 5.54 -14.16
C GLY A 131 -8.86 5.22 -12.87
N GLN A 132 -9.53 4.57 -11.92
CA GLN A 132 -8.93 4.13 -10.67
C GLN A 132 -7.84 3.07 -10.91
N ARG A 133 -8.13 2.10 -11.80
CA ARG A 133 -7.17 1.06 -12.18
C ARG A 133 -5.94 1.66 -12.84
N GLN A 134 -6.13 2.54 -13.81
CA GLN A 134 -5.03 3.23 -14.48
C GLN A 134 -4.15 4.03 -13.51
N ALA A 135 -4.75 4.71 -12.53
CA ALA A 135 -4.01 5.45 -11.52
C ALA A 135 -3.13 4.53 -10.65
N ILE A 136 -3.65 3.36 -10.23
CA ILE A 136 -2.91 2.36 -9.47
C ILE A 136 -1.79 1.75 -10.32
N GLU A 137 -2.06 1.39 -11.57
CA GLU A 137 -1.10 0.79 -12.50
C GLU A 137 0.08 1.74 -12.79
N THR A 138 -0.20 3.01 -13.03
CA THR A 138 0.84 4.03 -13.26
C THR A 138 1.77 4.13 -12.05
N ARG A 139 1.23 4.32 -10.85
CA ARG A 139 2.05 4.39 -9.63
C ARG A 139 2.84 3.10 -9.38
N THR A 140 2.22 1.96 -9.63
CA THR A 140 2.89 0.67 -9.47
C THR A 140 4.05 0.50 -10.45
N ALA A 141 3.93 1.02 -11.69
CA ALA A 141 5.01 0.99 -12.67
C ALA A 141 6.22 1.82 -12.19
N ASP A 142 5.99 3.02 -11.66
CA ASP A 142 7.05 3.89 -11.13
C ASP A 142 7.80 3.22 -9.95
N LEU A 143 7.05 2.57 -9.03
CA LEU A 143 7.65 1.85 -7.91
C LEU A 143 8.47 0.63 -8.38
N ARG A 144 7.99 -0.10 -9.38
CA ARG A 144 8.75 -1.21 -10.00
C ARG A 144 10.04 -0.74 -10.65
N GLN A 145 10.00 0.37 -11.36
CA GLN A 145 11.20 0.95 -11.97
C GLN A 145 12.27 1.29 -10.92
N THR A 146 11.87 1.77 -9.74
CA THR A 146 12.81 2.00 -8.64
C THR A 146 13.45 0.69 -8.14
N LEU A 147 12.69 -0.40 -8.06
CA LEU A 147 13.21 -1.71 -7.68
C LEU A 147 14.16 -2.29 -8.75
N GLU A 148 13.81 -2.13 -10.02
CA GLU A 148 14.67 -2.53 -11.15
C GLU A 148 16.01 -1.81 -11.08
N ARG A 149 16.00 -0.50 -10.82
CA ARG A 149 17.22 0.29 -10.61
C ARG A 149 18.09 -0.25 -9.47
N PHE A 150 17.51 -0.67 -8.33
CA PHE A 150 18.28 -1.26 -7.24
C PHE A 150 18.98 -2.57 -7.66
N LEU A 151 18.34 -3.38 -8.50
CA LEU A 151 18.95 -4.58 -9.07
C LEU A 151 20.07 -4.22 -10.04
N GLU A 152 19.86 -3.25 -10.93
CA GLU A 152 20.87 -2.77 -11.89
C GLU A 152 22.09 -2.20 -11.18
N GLU A 153 21.88 -1.39 -10.14
CA GLU A 153 22.96 -0.88 -9.28
C GLU A 153 23.75 -2.04 -8.63
N GLY A 154 23.05 -3.08 -8.15
CA GLY A 154 23.68 -4.25 -7.55
C GLY A 154 24.48 -5.11 -8.54
N VAL A 155 24.00 -5.22 -9.78
CA VAL A 155 24.76 -5.85 -10.86
C VAL A 155 26.00 -5.03 -11.19
N ALA A 156 25.86 -3.71 -11.30
CA ALA A 156 26.95 -2.80 -11.62
C ALA A 156 28.02 -2.74 -10.51
N ASP A 157 27.61 -2.77 -9.24
CA ASP A 157 28.51 -2.75 -8.08
C ASP A 157 29.07 -4.15 -7.70
N GLY A 158 28.65 -5.19 -8.42
CA GLY A 158 29.12 -6.56 -8.28
C GLY A 158 28.55 -7.32 -7.08
N THR A 159 27.53 -6.82 -6.40
CA THR A 159 26.88 -7.51 -5.26
C THR A 159 25.74 -8.42 -5.68
N ILE A 160 25.17 -8.21 -6.87
CA ILE A 160 24.13 -9.04 -7.48
C ILE A 160 24.69 -9.70 -8.73
N ALA A 161 24.40 -10.98 -8.91
CA ALA A 161 24.73 -11.70 -10.13
C ALA A 161 23.94 -11.11 -11.33
N PRO A 162 24.48 -11.16 -12.56
CA PRO A 162 23.74 -10.76 -13.74
C PRO A 162 22.36 -11.43 -13.78
N CYS A 163 21.30 -10.62 -13.90
CA CYS A 163 19.91 -11.07 -13.91
C CYS A 163 19.09 -10.21 -14.87
N GLU A 164 17.84 -10.59 -15.05
CA GLU A 164 16.82 -9.80 -15.78
C GLU A 164 15.98 -9.00 -14.78
N PRO A 165 16.27 -7.69 -14.56
CA PRO A 165 15.66 -6.92 -13.48
C PRO A 165 14.13 -6.93 -13.49
N PRO A 166 13.43 -6.73 -14.62
CA PRO A 166 11.96 -6.74 -14.63
C PRO A 166 11.37 -8.07 -14.17
N LEU A 167 11.99 -9.21 -14.56
CA LEU A 167 11.53 -10.54 -14.14
C LEU A 167 11.78 -10.78 -12.65
N VAL A 168 12.97 -10.42 -12.15
CA VAL A 168 13.32 -10.56 -10.74
C VAL A 168 12.41 -9.70 -9.87
N VAL A 169 12.11 -8.45 -10.27
CA VAL A 169 11.16 -7.58 -9.54
C VAL A 169 9.78 -8.22 -9.45
N GLN A 170 9.26 -8.82 -10.52
CA GLN A 170 7.97 -9.50 -10.49
C GLN A 170 7.95 -10.66 -9.48
N LEU A 171 9.02 -11.45 -9.41
CA LEU A 171 9.14 -12.54 -8.43
C LEU A 171 9.21 -12.01 -6.99
N LEU A 172 10.02 -10.98 -6.74
CA LEU A 172 10.17 -10.37 -5.42
C LEU A 172 8.87 -9.73 -4.93
N VAL A 173 8.20 -8.97 -5.81
CA VAL A 173 6.90 -8.34 -5.50
C VAL A 173 5.83 -9.41 -5.28
N GLY A 174 5.77 -10.44 -6.14
CA GLY A 174 4.85 -11.56 -5.97
C GLY A 174 5.00 -12.27 -4.63
N MET A 175 6.24 -12.46 -4.17
CA MET A 175 6.53 -13.02 -2.85
C MET A 175 5.98 -12.11 -1.74
N LEU A 176 6.24 -10.81 -1.78
CA LEU A 176 5.74 -9.85 -0.79
C LEU A 176 4.20 -9.80 -0.73
N ILE A 177 3.55 -9.76 -1.90
CA ILE A 177 2.08 -9.76 -2.00
C ILE A 177 1.48 -11.01 -1.32
N TRP A 178 2.12 -12.16 -1.49
CA TRP A 178 1.60 -13.42 -0.98
C TRP A 178 1.77 -13.57 0.54
N LEU A 179 2.70 -12.85 1.18
CA LEU A 179 2.94 -12.91 2.62
C LEU A 179 1.67 -12.63 3.42
N VAL A 180 0.89 -11.62 3.06
CA VAL A 180 -0.34 -11.23 3.80
C VAL A 180 -1.41 -12.32 3.83
N LYS A 181 -1.34 -13.33 2.94
CA LYS A 181 -2.30 -14.43 2.86
C LYS A 181 -2.01 -15.56 3.84
N TRP A 182 -0.75 -15.89 4.07
CA TRP A 182 -0.41 -17.09 4.84
C TRP A 182 0.30 -16.80 6.16
N THR A 183 0.98 -15.66 6.30
CA THR A 183 1.68 -15.33 7.57
C THR A 183 0.75 -15.29 8.78
N PRO A 184 -0.50 -14.76 8.70
CA PRO A 184 -1.42 -14.79 9.83
C PRO A 184 -1.83 -16.19 10.27
N GLN A 185 -1.65 -17.20 9.40
CA GLN A 185 -2.03 -18.60 9.64
C GLN A 185 -0.84 -19.43 10.13
N THR A 186 0.34 -18.84 10.32
CA THR A 186 1.56 -19.54 10.73
C THR A 186 1.90 -19.24 12.19
N PRO A 187 1.54 -20.12 13.14
CA PRO A 187 1.81 -19.90 14.57
C PRO A 187 3.31 -19.77 14.86
N GLY A 188 3.68 -18.78 15.68
CA GLY A 188 5.06 -18.55 16.08
C GLY A 188 6.01 -18.06 15.00
N LEU A 189 5.49 -17.60 13.85
CA LEU A 189 6.27 -16.91 12.86
C LEU A 189 6.59 -15.49 13.35
N THR A 190 7.88 -15.15 13.38
CA THR A 190 8.37 -13.79 13.68
C THR A 190 8.92 -13.14 12.43
N ASN A 191 8.99 -11.79 12.44
CA ASN A 191 9.60 -11.05 11.32
C ASN A 191 11.04 -11.45 11.08
N GLU A 192 11.82 -11.72 12.15
CA GLU A 192 13.21 -12.14 12.05
C GLU A 192 13.32 -13.46 11.29
N ARG A 193 12.52 -14.48 11.68
CA ARG A 193 12.50 -15.79 11.01
C ARG A 193 12.09 -15.67 9.55
N LEU A 194 11.09 -14.80 9.28
CA LEU A 194 10.62 -14.57 7.92
C LEU A 194 11.70 -13.87 7.08
N LEU A 195 12.35 -12.85 7.63
CA LEU A 195 13.44 -12.14 6.96
C LEU A 195 14.62 -13.06 6.69
N GLU A 196 15.03 -13.89 7.65
CA GLU A 196 16.08 -14.90 7.46
C GLU A 196 15.75 -15.87 6.32
N ALA A 197 14.50 -16.34 6.23
CA ALA A 197 14.04 -17.20 5.14
C ALA A 197 14.08 -16.49 3.77
N ILE A 198 13.63 -15.24 3.72
CA ILE A 198 13.67 -14.40 2.50
C ILE A 198 15.14 -14.17 2.09
N GLU A 199 16.01 -13.82 3.03
CA GLU A 199 17.44 -13.63 2.75
C GLU A 199 18.09 -14.92 2.23
N ALA A 200 17.78 -16.05 2.85
CA ALA A 200 18.36 -17.33 2.44
C ALA A 200 17.88 -17.75 1.04
N MET A 201 16.61 -17.61 0.75
CA MET A 201 15.99 -18.09 -0.49
C MET A 201 16.16 -17.10 -1.65
N ALA A 202 15.81 -15.85 -1.46
CA ALA A 202 15.77 -14.86 -2.53
C ALA A 202 17.07 -14.07 -2.66
N LEU A 203 17.57 -13.47 -1.56
CA LEU A 203 18.68 -12.53 -1.65
C LEU A 203 20.05 -13.20 -1.77
N ARG A 204 20.27 -14.38 -1.16
CA ARG A 204 21.50 -15.14 -1.37
C ARG A 204 21.55 -15.77 -2.75
N GLY A 205 20.38 -16.15 -3.31
CA GLY A 205 20.30 -16.62 -4.69
C GLY A 205 20.62 -15.54 -5.72
N LEU A 206 20.45 -14.27 -5.37
CA LEU A 206 20.83 -13.12 -6.20
C LEU A 206 22.28 -12.66 -5.96
N ALA A 207 22.86 -13.02 -4.80
CA ALA A 207 24.21 -12.58 -4.46
C ALA A 207 25.23 -13.19 -5.42
N ARG A 208 26.19 -12.38 -5.85
CA ARG A 208 27.36 -12.89 -6.59
C ARG A 208 28.26 -13.65 -5.61
N VAL A 209 28.62 -14.88 -5.98
CA VAL A 209 29.59 -15.72 -5.26
C VAL A 209 31.01 -15.24 -5.59
#